data_45c37b6a80091a670866c3046750b2b0
#
_entry.id   45c37b6a80091a670866c3046750b2b0
#
_cell.length_a   1.000
_cell.length_b   1.000
_cell.length_c   1.000
_cell.angle_alpha   90.00
_cell.angle_beta   90.00
_cell.angle_gamma   90.00
#
_symmetry.space_group_name_H-M   'P 1'
#
loop_
_entity.id
_entity.type
_entity.pdbx_description
1 polymer ?
#
loop_
_entity_poly.entity_id
_entity_poly.type
_entity_poly.pdbx_seq_one_letter_code
_entity_poly.pdbx_strand_id
1 'polypeptide(L)'
;MKIITIWNLKGGTGKTTTTFNLAANLAKDNKMLLLDLDMQANLTSFFDIDTKKYKTNKPDISALLADDSLNVSKSIYHSRIDNIDYIKGSNDVMRLHLEDISVLGSRLSEISQEYDICIIDCHPDASILSENALAIADLVLIPINLDGFSRDNLNLVIKEIIDLEAKCGEINFKILVNKLKNLRSQRLVYKDLAENHDYPMLETSVSEYSGIQSALLRHKPLYMHRSKSLVLSLIHI
;
A
#
# COMPACT_ATOMS: atom_id res chain seq x y z
N MET A 1 -15.63 6.90 1.09
CA MET A 1 -14.46 6.04 0.74
C MET A 1 -13.57 5.90 1.97
N LYS A 2 -13.19 4.69 2.36
CA LYS A 2 -12.16 4.45 3.39
C LYS A 2 -10.76 4.39 2.75
N ILE A 3 -9.75 4.92 3.42
CA ILE A 3 -8.38 4.99 2.88
C ILE A 3 -7.45 4.12 3.71
N ILE A 4 -6.79 3.17 3.07
CA ILE A 4 -5.76 2.31 3.66
C ILE A 4 -4.42 2.62 3.01
N THR A 5 -3.44 3.08 3.79
CA THR A 5 -2.10 3.37 3.28
C THR A 5 -1.14 2.25 3.66
N ILE A 6 -0.46 1.66 2.68
CA ILE A 6 0.55 0.62 2.92
C ILE A 6 1.93 1.27 2.88
N TRP A 7 2.56 1.40 4.04
CA TRP A 7 3.80 2.15 4.16
C TRP A 7 4.83 1.48 5.07
N ASN A 8 6.08 1.66 4.78
CA ASN A 8 7.25 1.33 5.62
C ASN A 8 8.49 1.97 5.00
N LEU A 9 9.39 2.49 5.80
CA LEU A 9 10.68 3.04 5.38
C LEU A 9 11.60 1.99 4.73
N LYS A 10 11.46 0.73 5.11
CA LYS A 10 12.27 -0.35 4.59
C LYS A 10 11.74 -0.87 3.25
N GLY A 11 12.64 -0.96 2.26
CA GLY A 11 12.37 -1.63 1.00
C GLY A 11 12.22 -3.15 1.17
N GLY A 12 11.47 -3.80 0.28
CA GLY A 12 11.36 -5.26 0.25
C GLY A 12 10.50 -5.89 1.36
N THR A 13 9.80 -5.12 2.18
CA THR A 13 8.88 -5.62 3.21
C THR A 13 7.59 -6.22 2.65
N GLY A 14 7.32 -5.98 1.37
CA GLY A 14 6.15 -6.52 0.66
C GLY A 14 4.97 -5.56 0.57
N LYS A 15 5.19 -4.24 0.63
CA LYS A 15 4.16 -3.21 0.47
C LYS A 15 3.29 -3.46 -0.75
N THR A 16 3.84 -3.38 -1.95
CA THR A 16 3.12 -3.59 -3.21
C THR A 16 2.42 -4.93 -3.30
N THR A 17 3.07 -6.01 -2.83
CA THR A 17 2.46 -7.35 -2.81
C THR A 17 1.25 -7.41 -1.88
N THR A 18 1.33 -6.76 -0.72
CA THR A 18 0.22 -6.63 0.24
C THR A 18 -0.90 -5.80 -0.37
N THR A 19 -0.59 -4.62 -0.91
CA THR A 19 -1.54 -3.72 -1.60
C THR A 19 -2.37 -4.48 -2.62
N PHE A 20 -1.68 -5.15 -3.54
CA PHE A 20 -2.34 -5.85 -4.63
C PHE A 20 -3.24 -7.01 -4.16
N ASN A 21 -2.75 -7.86 -3.27
CA ASN A 21 -3.52 -9.03 -2.82
C ASN A 21 -4.67 -8.63 -1.87
N LEU A 22 -4.48 -7.61 -1.04
CA LEU A 22 -5.52 -7.04 -0.19
C LEU A 22 -6.64 -6.46 -1.06
N ALA A 23 -6.29 -5.60 -2.01
CA ALA A 23 -7.23 -5.00 -2.95
C ALA A 23 -8.04 -6.07 -3.70
N ALA A 24 -7.36 -7.06 -4.27
CA ALA A 24 -8.00 -8.12 -5.03
C ALA A 24 -8.95 -8.98 -4.18
N ASN A 25 -8.70 -9.13 -2.88
CA ASN A 25 -9.61 -9.84 -1.99
C ASN A 25 -10.81 -8.98 -1.59
N LEU A 26 -10.60 -7.70 -1.27
CA LEU A 26 -11.66 -6.76 -0.89
C LEU A 26 -12.57 -6.39 -2.07
N ALA A 27 -12.08 -6.43 -3.30
CA ALA A 27 -12.83 -6.15 -4.51
C ALA A 27 -14.01 -7.11 -4.77
N LYS A 28 -14.08 -8.21 -4.04
CA LYS A 28 -15.23 -9.14 -4.13
C LYS A 28 -16.55 -8.48 -3.70
N ASP A 29 -16.43 -7.58 -2.72
CA ASP A 29 -17.60 -6.98 -2.07
C ASP A 29 -17.55 -5.43 -2.09
N ASN A 30 -16.46 -4.83 -2.61
CA ASN A 30 -16.25 -3.39 -2.57
C ASN A 30 -15.72 -2.87 -3.91
N LYS A 31 -16.05 -1.63 -4.23
CA LYS A 31 -15.45 -0.90 -5.35
C LYS A 31 -14.16 -0.22 -4.90
N MET A 32 -13.05 -0.63 -5.47
CA MET A 32 -11.69 -0.29 -5.05
C MET A 32 -11.06 0.75 -5.96
N LEU A 33 -10.33 1.69 -5.36
CA LEU A 33 -9.37 2.54 -6.05
C LEU A 33 -7.97 2.23 -5.53
N LEU A 34 -6.99 2.07 -6.43
CA LEU A 34 -5.59 1.90 -6.06
C LEU A 34 -4.76 3.08 -6.52
N LEU A 35 -3.87 3.57 -5.65
CA LEU A 35 -2.90 4.58 -5.99
C LEU A 35 -1.49 4.01 -5.85
N ASP A 36 -0.67 4.23 -6.87
CA ASP A 36 0.75 3.86 -6.86
C ASP A 36 1.60 5.12 -6.68
N LEU A 37 2.13 5.32 -5.48
CA LEU A 37 3.03 6.44 -5.15
C LEU A 37 4.51 6.03 -5.19
N ASP A 38 4.81 4.78 -5.54
CA ASP A 38 6.19 4.33 -5.68
C ASP A 38 6.74 4.74 -7.06
N MET A 39 7.90 5.42 -7.07
CA MET A 39 8.58 5.80 -8.31
C MET A 39 8.93 4.60 -9.20
N GLN A 40 9.02 3.40 -8.64
CA GLN A 40 9.25 2.16 -9.39
C GLN A 40 7.99 1.68 -10.12
N ALA A 41 6.82 2.23 -9.78
CA ALA A 41 5.54 1.93 -10.38
C ALA A 41 5.25 0.40 -10.50
N ASN A 42 5.61 -0.34 -9.45
CA ASN A 42 5.46 -1.80 -9.43
C ASN A 42 4.00 -2.22 -9.40
N LEU A 43 3.14 -1.51 -8.65
CA LEU A 43 1.70 -1.75 -8.61
C LEU A 43 1.08 -1.48 -9.99
N THR A 44 1.46 -0.37 -10.61
CA THR A 44 1.08 0.01 -11.97
C THR A 44 1.46 -1.07 -12.98
N SER A 45 2.72 -1.54 -12.93
CA SER A 45 3.23 -2.58 -13.82
C SER A 45 2.42 -3.88 -13.72
N PHE A 46 1.86 -4.16 -12.55
CA PHE A 46 1.03 -5.33 -12.33
C PHE A 46 -0.28 -5.29 -13.13
N PHE A 47 -0.87 -4.11 -13.29
CA PHE A 47 -2.13 -3.92 -14.02
C PHE A 47 -1.94 -3.58 -15.50
N ASP A 48 -0.80 -3.01 -15.88
CA ASP A 48 -0.54 -2.40 -17.20
C ASP A 48 -0.26 -3.38 -18.35
N ILE A 49 -0.38 -4.67 -18.14
CA ILE A 49 -0.04 -5.69 -19.16
C ILE A 49 -0.85 -5.52 -20.43
N ASP A 50 -2.11 -5.12 -20.31
CA ASP A 50 -3.03 -5.01 -21.45
C ASP A 50 -3.11 -3.59 -22.02
N THR A 51 -2.64 -2.57 -21.28
CA THR A 51 -2.72 -1.16 -21.75
C THR A 51 -1.70 -0.84 -22.83
N LYS A 52 -0.66 -1.65 -23.01
CA LYS A 52 0.21 -1.56 -24.20
C LYS A 52 -0.59 -1.72 -25.51
N LYS A 53 -1.73 -2.38 -25.47
CA LYS A 53 -2.65 -2.59 -26.59
C LYS A 53 -3.60 -1.40 -26.79
N TYR A 54 -3.88 -0.65 -25.73
CA TYR A 54 -4.74 0.53 -25.75
C TYR A 54 -3.90 1.73 -25.27
N LYS A 55 -3.32 2.49 -26.21
CA LYS A 55 -2.56 3.72 -25.94
C LYS A 55 -3.47 4.83 -25.40
N THR A 56 -4.02 4.66 -24.22
CA THR A 56 -4.72 5.73 -23.51
C THR A 56 -3.71 6.45 -22.62
N ASN A 57 -3.23 7.60 -23.07
CA ASN A 57 -2.39 8.50 -22.28
C ASN A 57 -3.26 9.31 -21.32
N LYS A 58 -3.73 8.66 -20.23
CA LYS A 58 -4.35 9.39 -19.14
C LYS A 58 -3.26 9.94 -18.21
N PRO A 59 -3.49 11.08 -17.56
CA PRO A 59 -2.55 11.61 -16.57
C PRO A 59 -2.24 10.55 -15.49
N ASP A 60 -0.99 10.49 -15.07
CA ASP A 60 -0.55 9.68 -13.93
C ASP A 60 -0.69 10.47 -12.61
N ILE A 61 -0.26 9.87 -11.51
CA ILE A 61 -0.36 10.48 -10.18
C ILE A 61 0.48 11.76 -10.09
N SER A 62 1.64 11.83 -10.76
CA SER A 62 2.48 13.02 -10.72
C SER A 62 1.82 14.20 -11.42
N ALA A 63 1.25 13.98 -12.60
CA ALA A 63 0.51 15.01 -13.32
C ALA A 63 -0.72 15.48 -12.52
N LEU A 64 -1.43 14.52 -11.89
CA LEU A 64 -2.61 14.81 -11.07
C LEU A 64 -2.29 15.70 -9.85
N LEU A 65 -1.15 15.47 -9.21
CA LEU A 65 -0.73 16.23 -8.02
C LEU A 65 -0.04 17.55 -8.38
N ALA A 66 0.44 17.70 -9.61
CA ALA A 66 1.10 18.92 -10.09
C ALA A 66 0.12 19.96 -10.66
N ASP A 67 -1.08 19.55 -11.04
CA ASP A 67 -2.06 20.42 -11.71
C ASP A 67 -3.46 20.24 -11.12
N ASP A 68 -3.85 21.20 -10.26
CA ASP A 68 -5.16 21.22 -9.60
C ASP A 68 -6.34 21.38 -10.55
N SER A 69 -6.11 21.82 -11.79
CA SER A 69 -7.14 21.95 -12.81
C SER A 69 -7.51 20.62 -13.47
N LEU A 70 -6.68 19.59 -13.31
CA LEU A 70 -6.98 18.26 -13.85
C LEU A 70 -8.11 17.60 -13.08
N ASN A 71 -9.11 17.09 -13.79
CA ASN A 71 -10.15 16.28 -13.20
C ASN A 71 -9.62 14.89 -12.84
N VAL A 72 -9.76 14.47 -11.57
CA VAL A 72 -9.25 13.19 -11.06
C VAL A 72 -9.76 11.99 -11.86
N SER A 73 -11.03 12.00 -12.29
CA SER A 73 -11.64 10.91 -13.06
C SER A 73 -10.94 10.65 -14.40
N LYS A 74 -10.22 11.66 -14.94
CA LYS A 74 -9.41 11.49 -16.18
C LYS A 74 -8.13 10.69 -15.96
N SER A 75 -7.66 10.56 -14.73
CA SER A 75 -6.47 9.79 -14.34
C SER A 75 -6.78 8.32 -14.01
N ILE A 76 -8.07 7.96 -13.92
CA ILE A 76 -8.49 6.63 -13.49
C ILE A 76 -8.44 5.64 -14.65
N TYR A 77 -7.76 4.53 -14.44
CA TYR A 77 -7.70 3.37 -15.30
C TYR A 77 -8.54 2.23 -14.73
N HIS A 78 -9.30 1.56 -15.58
CA HIS A 78 -10.00 0.33 -15.19
C HIS A 78 -9.05 -0.87 -15.30
N SER A 79 -9.00 -1.68 -14.27
CA SER A 79 -8.19 -2.89 -14.31
C SER A 79 -8.99 -4.05 -14.94
N ARG A 80 -8.29 -5.15 -15.22
CA ARG A 80 -8.92 -6.41 -15.66
C ARG A 80 -9.52 -7.23 -14.51
N ILE A 81 -9.34 -6.78 -13.28
CA ILE A 81 -9.96 -7.38 -12.10
C ILE A 81 -11.20 -6.56 -11.81
N ASP A 82 -12.35 -7.20 -11.78
CA ASP A 82 -13.62 -6.54 -11.52
C ASP A 82 -13.56 -5.75 -10.21
N ASN A 83 -14.22 -4.59 -10.21
CA ASN A 83 -14.29 -3.65 -9.09
C ASN A 83 -12.95 -3.03 -8.68
N ILE A 84 -11.88 -3.13 -9.47
CA ILE A 84 -10.61 -2.44 -9.21
C ILE A 84 -10.30 -1.45 -10.30
N ASP A 85 -10.24 -0.18 -9.91
CA ASP A 85 -9.69 0.91 -10.69
C ASP A 85 -8.37 1.38 -10.08
N TYR A 86 -7.51 2.04 -10.87
CA TYR A 86 -6.23 2.52 -10.37
C TYR A 86 -5.77 3.81 -11.04
N ILE A 87 -4.97 4.58 -10.30
CA ILE A 87 -4.19 5.71 -10.82
C ILE A 87 -2.74 5.29 -10.90
N LYS A 88 -2.13 5.48 -12.07
CA LYS A 88 -0.76 5.03 -12.34
C LYS A 88 0.27 5.80 -11.55
N GLY A 89 1.26 5.09 -11.03
CA GLY A 89 2.52 5.64 -10.57
C GLY A 89 3.40 6.13 -11.72
N SER A 90 4.36 6.97 -11.38
CA SER A 90 5.29 7.56 -12.34
C SER A 90 6.63 7.86 -11.66
N ASN A 91 7.73 7.74 -12.41
CA ASN A 91 9.04 8.19 -11.92
C ASN A 91 9.08 9.71 -11.65
N ASP A 92 8.16 10.47 -12.23
CA ASP A 92 8.11 11.93 -12.08
C ASP A 92 7.61 12.35 -10.69
N VAL A 93 7.06 11.43 -9.87
CA VAL A 93 6.73 11.71 -8.46
C VAL A 93 7.94 12.19 -7.65
N MET A 94 9.17 11.81 -8.04
CA MET A 94 10.41 12.29 -7.43
C MET A 94 10.69 13.78 -7.68
N ARG A 95 10.04 14.38 -8.66
CA ARG A 95 10.20 15.78 -9.05
C ARG A 95 9.07 16.66 -8.51
N LEU A 96 8.09 16.05 -7.84
CA LEU A 96 7.00 16.79 -7.25
C LEU A 96 7.50 17.64 -6.09
N HIS A 97 7.13 18.89 -6.10
CA HIS A 97 7.29 19.81 -4.99
C HIS A 97 5.90 20.12 -4.43
N LEU A 98 5.46 19.27 -3.49
CA LEU A 98 4.21 19.50 -2.78
C LEU A 98 4.48 20.48 -1.63
N GLU A 99 3.66 21.49 -1.52
CA GLU A 99 3.79 22.53 -0.48
C GLU A 99 3.12 22.13 0.83
N ASP A 100 2.16 21.17 0.76
CA ASP A 100 1.28 20.83 1.86
C ASP A 100 0.98 19.34 1.90
N ILE A 101 0.70 18.81 3.11
CA ILE A 101 0.30 17.42 3.35
C ILE A 101 -1.17 17.15 3.00
N SER A 102 -1.94 18.14 2.60
CA SER A 102 -3.37 18.02 2.28
C SER A 102 -3.66 17.86 0.79
N VAL A 103 -2.67 17.99 -0.09
CA VAL A 103 -2.85 17.98 -1.55
C VAL A 103 -3.53 16.70 -2.02
N LEU A 104 -3.01 15.54 -1.63
CA LEU A 104 -3.60 14.25 -2.03
C LEU A 104 -5.02 14.08 -1.51
N GLY A 105 -5.28 14.51 -0.26
CA GLY A 105 -6.61 14.46 0.34
C GLY A 105 -7.63 15.30 -0.42
N SER A 106 -7.25 16.52 -0.81
CA SER A 106 -8.10 17.40 -1.63
C SER A 106 -8.48 16.74 -2.95
N ARG A 107 -7.50 16.14 -3.63
CA ARG A 107 -7.74 15.46 -4.91
C ARG A 107 -8.66 14.25 -4.75
N LEU A 108 -8.42 13.39 -3.76
CA LEU A 108 -9.25 12.20 -3.53
C LEU A 108 -10.66 12.53 -3.07
N SER A 109 -10.87 13.69 -2.45
CA SER A 109 -12.22 14.14 -2.04
C SER A 109 -13.16 14.29 -3.22
N GLU A 110 -12.67 14.65 -4.42
CA GLU A 110 -13.45 14.83 -5.64
C GLU A 110 -14.18 13.56 -6.09
N ILE A 111 -13.63 12.38 -5.77
CA ILE A 111 -14.13 11.07 -6.18
C ILE A 111 -14.51 10.17 -4.99
N SER A 112 -14.55 10.74 -3.79
CA SER A 112 -14.77 9.98 -2.55
C SER A 112 -16.10 9.21 -2.48
N GLN A 113 -17.09 9.63 -3.25
CA GLN A 113 -18.40 8.96 -3.34
C GLN A 113 -18.45 7.85 -4.40
N GLU A 114 -17.42 7.71 -5.22
CA GLU A 114 -17.39 6.74 -6.32
C GLU A 114 -16.81 5.38 -5.92
N TYR A 115 -16.09 5.32 -4.77
CA TYR A 115 -15.39 4.14 -4.30
C TYR A 115 -15.69 3.86 -2.83
N ASP A 116 -15.69 2.58 -2.45
CA ASP A 116 -15.83 2.15 -1.06
C ASP A 116 -14.50 2.25 -0.32
N ILE A 117 -13.42 1.77 -0.95
CA ILE A 117 -12.08 1.71 -0.36
C ILE A 117 -11.04 2.18 -1.36
N CYS A 118 -10.10 3.01 -0.88
CA CYS A 118 -8.86 3.37 -1.57
C CYS A 118 -7.67 2.71 -0.87
N ILE A 119 -6.77 2.05 -1.62
CA ILE A 119 -5.51 1.58 -1.06
C ILE A 119 -4.35 2.29 -1.75
N ILE A 120 -3.44 2.83 -0.95
CA ILE A 120 -2.28 3.61 -1.41
C ILE A 120 -1.00 2.80 -1.17
N ASP A 121 -0.26 2.51 -2.23
CA ASP A 121 1.07 1.87 -2.18
C ASP A 121 2.16 2.93 -2.16
N CYS A 122 2.86 3.07 -1.03
CA CYS A 122 3.85 4.12 -0.85
C CYS A 122 5.27 3.67 -1.17
N HIS A 123 6.10 4.63 -1.62
CA HIS A 123 7.55 4.48 -1.68
C HIS A 123 8.14 4.27 -0.27
N PRO A 124 9.29 3.58 -0.13
CA PRO A 124 9.95 3.37 1.17
C PRO A 124 10.75 4.61 1.61
N ASP A 125 10.07 5.72 1.87
CA ASP A 125 10.65 6.97 2.34
C ASP A 125 9.73 7.72 3.32
N ALA A 126 10.20 8.85 3.84
CA ALA A 126 9.44 9.81 4.63
C ALA A 126 9.31 11.15 3.89
N SER A 127 9.08 11.11 2.59
CA SER A 127 8.87 12.31 1.76
C SER A 127 7.51 12.95 2.04
N ILE A 128 7.37 14.20 1.62
CA ILE A 128 6.09 14.93 1.67
C ILE A 128 4.95 14.18 0.96
N LEU A 129 5.27 13.38 -0.06
CA LEU A 129 4.30 12.53 -0.76
C LEU A 129 3.82 11.38 0.14
N SER A 130 4.73 10.70 0.85
CA SER A 130 4.39 9.70 1.85
C SER A 130 3.61 10.32 3.01
N GLU A 131 4.01 11.50 3.52
CA GLU A 131 3.26 12.24 4.54
C GLU A 131 1.82 12.55 4.10
N ASN A 132 1.60 12.94 2.83
CA ASN A 132 0.27 13.15 2.26
C ASN A 132 -0.61 11.90 2.36
N ALA A 133 -0.04 10.73 2.03
CA ALA A 133 -0.77 9.46 2.07
C ALA A 133 -1.06 8.99 3.51
N LEU A 134 -0.14 9.25 4.43
CA LEU A 134 -0.30 8.91 5.85
C LEU A 134 -1.34 9.80 6.53
N ALA A 135 -1.32 11.10 6.25
CA ALA A 135 -2.19 12.09 6.89
C ALA A 135 -3.68 11.89 6.60
N ILE A 136 -4.02 11.25 5.46
CA ILE A 136 -5.41 11.02 5.05
C ILE A 136 -5.89 9.58 5.34
N ALA A 137 -5.03 8.72 5.88
CA ALA A 137 -5.34 7.32 6.05
C ALA A 137 -6.30 7.07 7.22
N ASP A 138 -7.37 6.32 6.99
CA ASP A 138 -8.18 5.73 8.07
C ASP A 138 -7.41 4.61 8.78
N LEU A 139 -6.50 3.95 8.05
CA LEU A 139 -5.60 2.92 8.56
C LEU A 139 -4.27 2.94 7.81
N VAL A 140 -3.18 3.03 8.53
CA VAL A 140 -1.83 2.78 7.99
C VAL A 140 -1.45 1.33 8.31
N LEU A 141 -1.19 0.52 7.29
CA LEU A 141 -0.72 -0.85 7.44
C LEU A 141 0.79 -0.90 7.17
N ILE A 142 1.55 -1.37 8.17
CA ILE A 142 3.01 -1.39 8.15
C ILE A 142 3.49 -2.85 8.02
N PRO A 143 3.76 -3.35 6.80
CA PRO A 143 4.32 -4.69 6.64
C PRO A 143 5.78 -4.73 7.05
N ILE A 144 6.14 -5.67 7.93
CA ILE A 144 7.51 -5.90 8.41
C ILE A 144 7.96 -7.33 8.15
N ASN A 145 9.27 -7.51 7.96
CA ASN A 145 9.89 -8.84 7.99
C ASN A 145 10.57 -9.01 9.35
N LEU A 146 10.49 -10.18 9.97
CA LEU A 146 11.15 -10.46 11.24
C LEU A 146 12.61 -10.82 11.02
N ASP A 147 13.48 -9.82 11.08
CA ASP A 147 14.94 -9.96 11.03
C ASP A 147 15.62 -9.25 12.22
N GLY A 148 16.93 -9.34 12.32
CA GLY A 148 17.68 -8.77 13.44
C GLY A 148 17.60 -7.24 13.58
N PHE A 149 17.12 -6.54 12.55
CA PHE A 149 16.99 -5.08 12.53
C PHE A 149 15.52 -4.62 12.62
N SER A 150 14.59 -5.55 12.83
CA SER A 150 13.15 -5.24 12.80
C SER A 150 12.75 -4.21 13.84
N ARG A 151 13.28 -4.32 15.06
CA ARG A 151 13.01 -3.38 16.15
C ARG A 151 13.51 -1.97 15.82
N ASP A 152 14.75 -1.85 15.38
CA ASP A 152 15.34 -0.53 15.08
C ASP A 152 14.62 0.15 13.91
N ASN A 153 14.27 -0.61 12.88
CA ASN A 153 13.47 -0.12 11.78
C ASN A 153 12.07 0.32 12.24
N LEU A 154 11.45 -0.44 13.15
CA LEU A 154 10.12 -0.12 13.67
C LEU A 154 10.14 1.15 14.52
N ASN A 155 11.18 1.33 15.33
CA ASN A 155 11.37 2.57 16.11
C ASN A 155 11.47 3.80 15.20
N LEU A 156 12.18 3.70 14.06
CA LEU A 156 12.26 4.78 13.09
C LEU A 156 10.89 5.05 12.44
N VAL A 157 10.20 4.01 12.03
CA VAL A 157 8.85 4.11 11.43
C VAL A 157 7.87 4.78 12.40
N ILE A 158 7.85 4.38 13.67
CA ILE A 158 6.96 4.94 14.68
C ILE A 158 7.33 6.39 14.97
N LYS A 159 8.62 6.72 15.01
CA LYS A 159 9.06 8.11 15.16
C LYS A 159 8.53 9.01 14.04
N GLU A 160 8.63 8.59 12.79
CA GLU A 160 8.08 9.35 11.65
C GLU A 160 6.56 9.55 11.78
N ILE A 161 5.83 8.52 12.25
CA ILE A 161 4.39 8.64 12.50
C ILE A 161 4.12 9.69 13.59
N ILE A 162 4.81 9.62 14.73
CA ILE A 162 4.64 10.58 15.83
C ILE A 162 4.97 12.01 15.39
N ASP A 163 6.05 12.19 14.62
CA ASP A 163 6.44 13.50 14.09
C ASP A 163 5.37 14.04 13.13
N LEU A 164 4.70 13.19 12.37
CA LEU A 164 3.62 13.58 11.47
C LEU A 164 2.31 13.82 12.23
N GLU A 165 2.00 13.07 13.29
CA GLU A 165 0.83 13.30 14.14
C GLU A 165 0.79 14.72 14.74
N ALA A 166 1.95 15.30 14.99
CA ALA A 166 2.05 16.70 15.43
C ALA A 166 1.53 17.70 14.38
N LYS A 167 1.47 17.31 13.10
CA LYS A 167 1.01 18.14 11.98
C LYS A 167 -0.46 17.88 11.62
N CYS A 168 -0.93 16.63 11.69
CA CYS A 168 -2.23 16.23 11.15
C CYS A 168 -3.18 15.56 12.17
N GLY A 169 -2.76 15.34 13.41
CA GLY A 169 -3.52 14.62 14.43
C GLY A 169 -3.21 13.11 14.43
N GLU A 170 -3.95 12.35 15.23
CA GLU A 170 -3.73 10.93 15.47
C GLU A 170 -3.79 10.10 14.18
N ILE A 171 -2.81 9.22 14.00
CA ILE A 171 -2.71 8.29 12.87
C ILE A 171 -2.96 6.86 13.38
N ASN A 172 -4.06 6.27 12.95
CA ASN A 172 -4.33 4.87 13.25
C ASN A 172 -3.45 3.95 12.42
N PHE A 173 -2.57 3.17 13.06
CA PHE A 173 -1.70 2.24 12.35
C PHE A 173 -1.69 0.84 12.95
N LYS A 174 -1.39 -0.15 12.13
CA LYS A 174 -1.23 -1.55 12.52
C LYS A 174 -0.01 -2.15 11.84
N ILE A 175 0.68 -3.04 12.55
CA ILE A 175 1.88 -3.70 12.06
C ILE A 175 1.51 -5.11 11.58
N LEU A 176 1.83 -5.39 10.31
CA LEU A 176 1.63 -6.70 9.70
C LEU A 176 2.95 -7.46 9.60
N VAL A 177 3.06 -8.57 10.31
CA VAL A 177 4.20 -9.49 10.11
C VAL A 177 4.08 -10.16 8.75
N ASN A 178 5.06 -9.93 7.89
CA ASN A 178 5.11 -10.47 6.53
C ASN A 178 6.32 -11.39 6.34
N LYS A 179 6.23 -12.29 5.37
CA LYS A 179 7.26 -13.28 5.03
C LYS A 179 7.69 -14.13 6.25
N LEU A 180 6.72 -14.47 7.08
CA LEU A 180 6.98 -15.28 8.27
C LEU A 180 7.43 -16.68 7.85
N LYS A 181 8.57 -17.11 8.38
CA LYS A 181 9.10 -18.47 8.29
C LYS A 181 9.01 -19.12 9.67
N ASN A 182 8.90 -20.43 9.70
CA ASN A 182 8.91 -21.15 10.97
C ASN A 182 10.34 -21.30 11.54
N LEU A 183 11.03 -20.17 11.75
CA LEU A 183 12.39 -20.10 12.27
C LEU A 183 12.38 -19.66 13.74
N ARG A 184 13.26 -20.30 14.55
CA ARG A 184 13.42 -19.93 15.97
C ARG A 184 13.79 -18.44 16.14
N SER A 185 14.66 -17.90 15.28
CA SER A 185 15.04 -16.49 15.31
C SER A 185 13.87 -15.56 15.11
N GLN A 186 12.99 -15.85 14.16
CA GLN A 186 11.79 -15.03 13.91
C GLN A 186 10.78 -15.10 15.06
N ARG A 187 10.63 -16.26 15.70
CA ARG A 187 9.78 -16.38 16.88
C ARG A 187 10.29 -15.53 18.05
N LEU A 188 11.62 -15.46 18.23
CA LEU A 188 12.23 -14.62 19.27
C LEU A 188 12.01 -13.13 18.97
N VAL A 189 12.19 -12.69 17.74
CA VAL A 189 11.93 -11.29 17.32
C VAL A 189 10.45 -10.96 17.47
N TYR A 190 9.55 -11.85 17.02
CA TYR A 190 8.10 -11.64 17.20
C TYR A 190 7.71 -11.46 18.67
N LYS A 191 8.22 -12.35 19.53
CA LYS A 191 7.97 -12.29 20.97
C LYS A 191 8.48 -10.98 21.57
N ASP A 192 9.68 -10.56 21.20
CA ASP A 192 10.26 -9.29 21.65
C ASP A 192 9.38 -8.09 21.26
N LEU A 193 8.94 -8.02 20.01
CA LEU A 193 8.09 -6.93 19.53
C LEU A 193 6.70 -6.94 20.16
N ALA A 194 6.07 -8.11 20.30
CA ALA A 194 4.70 -8.22 20.81
C ALA A 194 4.60 -8.07 22.34
N GLU A 195 5.59 -8.58 23.09
CA GLU A 195 5.49 -8.64 24.56
C GLU A 195 6.25 -7.50 25.26
N ASN A 196 7.33 -6.99 24.65
CA ASN A 196 8.20 -6.03 25.33
C ASN A 196 8.00 -4.57 24.90
N HIS A 197 7.29 -4.32 23.81
CA HIS A 197 7.20 -2.99 23.20
C HIS A 197 5.77 -2.47 22.98
N ASP A 198 4.77 -3.26 23.29
CA ASP A 198 3.34 -2.88 23.14
C ASP A 198 2.98 -2.27 21.77
N TYR A 199 3.63 -2.77 20.74
CA TYR A 199 3.36 -2.32 19.37
C TYR A 199 1.99 -2.81 18.90
N PRO A 200 1.23 -2.03 18.12
CA PRO A 200 -0.10 -2.41 17.63
C PRO A 200 0.01 -3.45 16.51
N MET A 201 0.45 -4.65 16.88
CA MET A 201 0.61 -5.79 15.98
C MET A 201 -0.75 -6.36 15.58
N LEU A 202 -0.91 -6.70 14.31
CA LEU A 202 -2.03 -7.56 13.89
C LEU A 202 -1.82 -8.97 14.42
N GLU A 203 -2.89 -9.61 14.87
CA GLU A 203 -2.87 -11.04 15.28
C GLU A 203 -2.53 -11.96 14.09
N THR A 204 -2.85 -11.50 12.91
CA THR A 204 -2.61 -12.23 11.65
C THR A 204 -1.22 -11.93 11.08
N SER A 205 -0.59 -12.93 10.50
CA SER A 205 0.69 -12.80 9.79
C SER A 205 0.65 -13.42 8.42
N VAL A 206 1.48 -12.93 7.50
CA VAL A 206 1.65 -13.47 6.15
C VAL A 206 2.87 -14.38 6.11
N SER A 207 2.67 -15.66 5.89
CA SER A 207 3.76 -16.62 5.74
C SER A 207 4.52 -16.41 4.42
N GLU A 208 5.83 -16.70 4.42
CA GLU A 208 6.58 -16.76 3.16
C GLU A 208 6.08 -17.95 2.35
N TYR A 209 5.71 -17.68 1.10
CA TYR A 209 5.20 -18.68 0.18
C TYR A 209 5.73 -18.45 -1.24
N SER A 210 6.41 -19.46 -1.80
CA SER A 210 7.00 -19.35 -3.15
C SER A 210 5.96 -19.13 -4.25
N GLY A 211 4.71 -19.53 -4.02
CA GLY A 211 3.60 -19.28 -4.94
C GLY A 211 3.29 -17.80 -5.15
N ILE A 212 3.65 -16.91 -4.21
CA ILE A 212 3.49 -15.46 -4.37
C ILE A 212 4.32 -14.97 -5.56
N GLN A 213 5.59 -15.38 -5.66
CA GLN A 213 6.45 -14.99 -6.78
C GLN A 213 5.88 -15.50 -8.12
N SER A 214 5.39 -16.73 -8.14
CA SER A 214 4.77 -17.29 -9.34
C SER A 214 3.47 -16.57 -9.73
N ALA A 215 2.69 -16.14 -8.77
CA ALA A 215 1.47 -15.34 -9.00
C ALA A 215 1.80 -13.95 -9.53
N LEU A 216 2.80 -13.28 -8.94
CA LEU A 216 3.30 -11.98 -9.37
C LEU A 216 3.83 -12.02 -10.81
N LEU A 217 4.66 -13.01 -11.16
CA LEU A 217 5.16 -13.21 -12.53
C LEU A 217 4.05 -13.42 -13.57
N ARG A 218 2.91 -13.95 -13.15
CA ARG A 218 1.73 -14.13 -14.00
C ARG A 218 0.75 -12.99 -13.92
N HIS A 219 1.07 -11.96 -13.14
CA HIS A 219 0.22 -10.82 -12.87
C HIS A 219 -1.20 -11.24 -12.42
N LYS A 220 -1.27 -12.20 -11.51
CA LYS A 220 -2.53 -12.72 -10.96
C LYS A 220 -2.53 -12.60 -9.44
N PRO A 221 -3.66 -12.24 -8.83
CA PRO A 221 -3.81 -12.32 -7.39
C PRO A 221 -3.58 -13.76 -6.92
N LEU A 222 -3.09 -13.90 -5.70
CA LEU A 222 -2.74 -15.20 -5.15
C LEU A 222 -3.94 -16.17 -5.11
N TYR A 223 -5.13 -15.66 -4.80
CA TYR A 223 -6.34 -16.49 -4.76
C TYR A 223 -6.74 -17.05 -6.13
N MET A 224 -6.38 -16.36 -7.23
CA MET A 224 -6.60 -16.87 -8.60
C MET A 224 -5.52 -17.85 -9.05
N HIS A 225 -4.40 -17.93 -8.33
CA HIS A 225 -3.29 -18.80 -8.70
C HIS A 225 -3.48 -20.24 -8.22
N ARG A 226 -4.06 -20.44 -7.02
CA ARG A 226 -4.48 -21.75 -6.49
C ARG A 226 -5.61 -21.58 -5.46
N SER A 227 -6.69 -22.29 -5.65
CA SER A 227 -7.92 -22.23 -4.84
C SER A 227 -7.80 -22.80 -3.41
N LYS A 228 -6.64 -23.25 -2.97
CA LYS A 228 -6.42 -23.89 -1.66
C LYS A 228 -5.18 -23.40 -0.93
N SER A 229 -4.68 -22.19 -1.17
CA SER A 229 -3.56 -21.71 -0.37
C SER A 229 -4.06 -21.15 0.96
N LEU A 230 -3.55 -21.68 2.04
CA LEU A 230 -3.67 -21.21 3.43
C LEU A 230 -3.33 -19.72 3.63
N VAL A 231 -2.90 -19.02 2.58
CA VAL A 231 -2.53 -17.61 2.56
C VAL A 231 -3.75 -16.69 2.58
N LEU A 232 -4.95 -17.20 2.27
CA LEU A 232 -6.17 -16.41 2.19
C LEU A 232 -6.93 -16.27 3.51
N SER A 233 -6.57 -17.03 4.54
CA SER A 233 -7.08 -16.81 5.90
C SER A 233 -6.49 -15.56 6.57
N LEU A 234 -5.69 -14.80 5.84
CA LEU A 234 -4.73 -13.85 6.36
C LEU A 234 -5.24 -12.42 6.49
N ILE A 235 -6.43 -12.11 6.05
CA ILE A 235 -6.89 -10.72 6.09
C ILE A 235 -8.35 -10.67 6.58
N HIS A 236 -8.52 -10.92 7.86
CA HIS A 236 -9.63 -10.35 8.61
C HIS A 236 -9.13 -9.04 9.22
N ILE A 237 -9.23 -7.97 8.45
CA ILE A 237 -9.09 -6.59 8.93
C ILE A 237 -10.48 -6.05 9.24
#